data_c7065feadaf73fa5062c587ce58be7e1
#
_entry.id   c7065feadaf73fa5062c587ce58be7e1
#
_cell.length_a   1.000
_cell.length_b   1.000
_cell.length_c   1.000
_cell.angle_alpha   90.00
_cell.angle_beta   90.00
_cell.angle_gamma   90.00
#
_symmetry.space_group_name_H-M   'P 1'
#
loop_
_entity.id
_entity.type
_entity.pdbx_description
1 polymer ?
#
loop_
_entity_poly.entity_id
_entity_poly.type
_entity_poly.pdbx_seq_one_letter_code
_entity_poly.pdbx_strand_id
1 'polypeptide(L)'
;MKSNTVKFIDLFAGLGGIRLGFEKAFKNAGMETECVMTSEIKPYAVKTLKHNFGHEFLAGDIFEIRNEFIPDFDFLLGGFPCQPFSAGGKRQGFLDTRGTLFFEIERILRDKKPYGFILENVEGLVKHDLENKNDKIGRTLKTILHTLENDLGYKTSWKVFDSLEFGLPQSRKRIFIVGTKDEKIDLDGNEPRFKALESVLEKGLPTLKSDFIDKLLSHFSLEDLYGKSIKD
;
A
#
# COMPACT_ATOMS: atom_id res chain seq x y z
N MET A 1 17.02 1.74 30.40
CA MET A 1 15.64 1.44 30.00
C MET A 1 15.67 1.32 28.50
N LYS A 2 15.32 0.18 27.90
CA LYS A 2 15.16 0.09 26.45
C LYS A 2 14.01 1.02 26.07
N SER A 3 14.22 1.92 25.14
CA SER A 3 13.18 2.78 24.57
C SER A 3 12.02 1.88 24.09
N ASN A 4 10.82 2.12 24.61
CA ASN A 4 9.62 1.39 24.21
C ASN A 4 9.05 1.96 22.88
N THR A 5 9.88 2.67 22.11
CA THR A 5 9.53 3.35 20.89
C THR A 5 9.97 2.53 19.68
N VAL A 6 9.03 2.16 18.84
CA VAL A 6 9.25 1.43 17.58
C VAL A 6 9.53 2.42 16.46
N LYS A 7 10.71 2.32 15.86
CA LYS A 7 11.12 3.19 14.75
C LYS A 7 10.69 2.59 13.42
N PHE A 8 10.19 3.43 12.52
CA PHE A 8 9.81 2.97 11.19
C PHE A 8 10.12 4.00 10.10
N ILE A 9 10.20 3.52 8.86
CA ILE A 9 10.25 4.35 7.67
C ILE A 9 8.99 4.13 6.84
N ASP A 10 8.54 5.16 6.11
CA ASP A 10 7.37 5.11 5.23
C ASP A 10 7.78 5.50 3.80
N LEU A 11 7.86 4.50 2.92
CA LEU A 11 8.26 4.65 1.53
C LEU A 11 7.04 4.71 0.62
N PHE A 12 7.10 5.59 -0.40
CA PHE A 12 5.96 5.82 -1.29
C PHE A 12 4.72 6.25 -0.52
N ALA A 13 4.92 7.08 0.49
CA ALA A 13 4.00 7.32 1.60
C ALA A 13 2.62 7.87 1.16
N GLY A 14 2.52 8.49 -0.03
CA GLY A 14 1.29 9.10 -0.49
C GLY A 14 0.79 10.14 0.50
N LEU A 15 -0.36 9.90 1.11
CA LEU A 15 -0.94 10.76 2.14
C LEU A 15 -0.71 10.23 3.58
N GLY A 16 0.08 9.17 3.75
CA GLY A 16 0.37 8.57 5.05
C GLY A 16 -0.68 7.57 5.54
N GLY A 17 -1.44 6.94 4.63
CA GLY A 17 -2.54 6.04 5.04
C GLY A 17 -2.05 4.79 5.78
N ILE A 18 -0.98 4.12 5.30
CA ILE A 18 -0.41 2.94 5.96
C ILE A 18 0.17 3.35 7.31
N ARG A 19 0.89 4.46 7.36
CA ARG A 19 1.45 5.04 8.57
C ARG A 19 0.39 5.27 9.65
N LEU A 20 -0.74 5.92 9.32
CA LEU A 20 -1.82 6.15 10.28
C LEU A 20 -2.34 4.85 10.89
N GLY A 21 -2.49 3.80 10.05
CA GLY A 21 -2.89 2.48 10.52
C GLY A 21 -1.87 1.85 11.46
N PHE A 22 -0.60 1.91 11.09
CA PHE A 22 0.53 1.39 11.86
C PHE A 22 0.66 2.09 13.22
N GLU A 23 0.75 3.41 13.24
CA GLU A 23 0.85 4.21 14.48
C GLU A 23 -0.33 3.94 15.42
N LYS A 24 -1.56 3.86 14.86
CA LYS A 24 -2.75 3.56 15.64
C LYS A 24 -2.71 2.16 16.25
N ALA A 25 -2.23 1.15 15.52
CA ALA A 25 -2.13 -0.22 16.01
C ALA A 25 -1.16 -0.32 17.19
N PHE A 26 0.04 0.26 17.07
CA PHE A 26 1.03 0.29 18.14
C PHE A 26 0.55 1.07 19.36
N LYS A 27 -0.08 2.22 19.15
CA LYS A 27 -0.67 3.01 20.25
C LYS A 27 -1.75 2.21 21.00
N ASN A 28 -2.59 1.47 20.29
CA ASN A 28 -3.61 0.60 20.92
C ASN A 28 -2.97 -0.54 21.73
N ALA A 29 -1.77 -0.98 21.34
CA ALA A 29 -0.97 -1.96 22.08
C ALA A 29 -0.13 -1.34 23.22
N GLY A 30 -0.26 -0.04 23.49
CA GLY A 30 0.48 0.67 24.53
C GLY A 30 1.95 0.93 24.20
N MET A 31 2.30 0.95 22.91
CA MET A 31 3.65 1.24 22.42
C MET A 31 3.68 2.57 21.66
N GLU A 32 4.79 3.27 21.77
CA GLU A 32 5.05 4.49 21.01
C GLU A 32 5.75 4.16 19.70
N THR A 33 5.51 4.99 18.67
CA THR A 33 6.14 4.87 17.37
C THR A 33 6.84 6.16 16.96
N GLU A 34 7.91 6.04 16.20
CA GLU A 34 8.65 7.16 15.63
C GLU A 34 8.91 6.92 14.14
N CYS A 35 8.35 7.77 13.27
CA CYS A 35 8.68 7.75 11.85
C CYS A 35 10.00 8.49 11.63
N VAL A 36 11.07 7.75 11.39
CA VAL A 36 12.42 8.33 11.25
C VAL A 36 12.76 8.76 9.82
N MET A 37 11.98 8.31 8.81
CA MET A 37 12.13 8.75 7.42
C MET A 37 10.83 8.54 6.65
N THR A 38 10.49 9.49 5.80
CA THR A 38 9.40 9.35 4.82
C THR A 38 9.94 9.66 3.42
N SER A 39 9.59 8.85 2.42
CA SER A 39 9.90 9.10 1.01
C SER A 39 8.63 9.23 0.18
N GLU A 40 8.50 10.37 -0.52
CA GLU A 40 7.39 10.65 -1.45
C GLU A 40 7.86 11.72 -2.45
N ILE A 41 7.56 11.51 -3.74
CA ILE A 41 8.00 12.41 -4.82
C ILE A 41 6.93 13.41 -5.25
N LYS A 42 5.65 13.14 -4.97
CA LYS A 42 4.54 13.98 -5.45
C LYS A 42 4.39 15.23 -4.59
N PRO A 43 4.57 16.45 -5.14
CA PRO A 43 4.58 17.68 -4.34
C PRO A 43 3.31 17.91 -3.50
N TYR A 44 2.14 17.53 -4.04
CA TYR A 44 0.88 17.67 -3.30
C TYR A 44 0.77 16.69 -2.13
N ALA A 45 1.27 15.45 -2.29
CA ALA A 45 1.32 14.48 -1.21
C ALA A 45 2.33 14.90 -0.13
N VAL A 46 3.51 15.35 -0.54
CA VAL A 46 4.52 15.95 0.35
C VAL A 46 3.95 17.09 1.18
N LYS A 47 3.16 17.99 0.55
CA LYS A 47 2.51 19.10 1.27
C LYS A 47 1.54 18.59 2.35
N THR A 48 0.75 17.57 2.01
CA THR A 48 -0.20 16.94 2.95
C THR A 48 0.52 16.23 4.09
N LEU A 49 1.59 15.48 3.79
CA LEU A 49 2.40 14.81 4.81
C LEU A 49 3.00 15.81 5.80
N LYS A 50 3.59 16.89 5.30
CA LYS A 50 4.14 17.97 6.15
C LYS A 50 3.08 18.60 7.05
N HIS A 51 1.88 18.82 6.52
CA HIS A 51 0.78 19.40 7.29
C HIS A 51 0.30 18.46 8.41
N ASN A 52 0.15 17.17 8.11
CA ASN A 52 -0.45 16.20 9.03
C ASN A 52 0.55 15.63 10.04
N PHE A 53 1.81 15.49 9.67
CA PHE A 53 2.82 14.79 10.48
C PHE A 53 4.00 15.65 10.89
N GLY A 54 4.12 16.88 10.39
CA GLY A 54 5.19 17.81 10.81
C GLY A 54 6.61 17.32 10.54
N HIS A 55 6.81 16.55 9.48
CA HIS A 55 8.08 15.86 9.25
C HIS A 55 9.27 16.75 9.01
N GLU A 56 10.32 16.51 9.80
CA GLU A 56 11.64 17.08 9.60
C GLU A 56 12.45 16.34 8.53
N PHE A 57 12.33 15.00 8.44
CA PHE A 57 13.08 14.20 7.47
C PHE A 57 12.18 13.61 6.38
N LEU A 58 11.90 14.42 5.36
CA LEU A 58 11.18 14.02 4.16
C LEU A 58 12.17 13.87 3.01
N ALA A 59 12.46 12.62 2.69
CA ALA A 59 13.26 12.26 1.53
C ALA A 59 12.40 12.31 0.24
N GLY A 60 12.99 12.73 -0.86
CA GLY A 60 12.34 12.75 -2.17
C GLY A 60 12.33 11.38 -2.84
N ASP A 61 12.98 11.28 -3.99
CA ASP A 61 13.09 10.05 -4.76
C ASP A 61 13.97 9.03 -4.06
N ILE A 62 13.43 7.83 -3.82
CA ILE A 62 14.15 6.75 -3.14
C ILE A 62 15.37 6.27 -3.93
N PHE A 63 15.39 6.42 -5.26
CA PHE A 63 16.55 6.11 -6.08
C PHE A 63 17.76 7.00 -5.82
N GLU A 64 17.54 8.21 -5.32
CA GLU A 64 18.60 9.17 -5.01
C GLU A 64 19.16 8.98 -3.60
N ILE A 65 18.54 8.15 -2.76
CA ILE A 65 18.91 7.99 -1.36
C ILE A 65 19.82 6.77 -1.21
N ARG A 66 21.08 7.03 -0.86
CA ARG A 66 22.04 5.96 -0.55
C ARG A 66 21.74 5.38 0.82
N ASN A 67 22.02 4.07 1.01
CA ASN A 67 21.76 3.32 2.23
C ASN A 67 22.35 3.97 3.49
N GLU A 68 23.52 4.60 3.38
CA GLU A 68 24.21 5.26 4.48
C GLU A 68 23.45 6.46 5.08
N PHE A 69 22.55 7.08 4.28
CA PHE A 69 21.69 8.17 4.75
C PHE A 69 20.34 7.71 5.29
N ILE A 70 20.01 6.44 5.15
CA ILE A 70 18.78 5.87 5.71
C ILE A 70 19.07 5.56 7.19
N PRO A 71 18.33 6.16 8.14
CA PRO A 71 18.52 5.85 9.56
C PRO A 71 18.18 4.39 9.86
N ASP A 72 18.61 3.90 11.03
CA ASP A 72 18.20 2.58 11.51
C ASP A 72 16.74 2.62 11.97
N PHE A 73 16.00 1.55 11.69
CA PHE A 73 14.58 1.43 11.98
C PHE A 73 14.19 -0.03 12.22
N ASP A 74 13.04 -0.23 12.86
CA ASP A 74 12.50 -1.57 13.17
C ASP A 74 11.52 -2.07 12.10
N PHE A 75 10.75 -1.17 11.47
CA PHE A 75 9.76 -1.54 10.45
C PHE A 75 9.85 -0.67 9.20
N LEU A 76 9.65 -1.30 8.02
CA LEU A 76 9.48 -0.62 6.74
C LEU A 76 8.01 -0.67 6.31
N LEU A 77 7.41 0.48 6.06
CA LEU A 77 6.12 0.61 5.41
C LEU A 77 6.33 1.00 3.94
N GLY A 78 5.58 0.40 3.01
CA GLY A 78 5.77 0.73 1.60
C GLY A 78 4.55 0.42 0.73
N GLY A 79 3.87 1.48 0.26
CA GLY A 79 2.82 1.40 -0.76
C GLY A 79 3.39 1.59 -2.17
N PHE A 80 4.19 0.64 -2.66
CA PHE A 80 4.89 0.80 -3.93
C PHE A 80 3.93 0.67 -5.13
N PRO A 81 4.10 1.50 -6.19
CA PRO A 81 3.26 1.41 -7.37
C PRO A 81 3.48 0.09 -8.12
N CYS A 82 2.37 -0.50 -8.62
CA CYS A 82 2.43 -1.63 -9.52
C CYS A 82 2.93 -1.14 -10.89
N GLN A 83 4.23 -0.95 -11.01
CA GLN A 83 4.81 -0.86 -12.34
C GLN A 83 4.92 -2.28 -12.87
N PRO A 84 4.45 -2.53 -14.11
CA PRO A 84 4.65 -3.85 -14.69
C PRO A 84 6.14 -4.16 -14.63
N PHE A 85 6.49 -5.34 -14.18
CA PHE A 85 7.78 -5.96 -14.50
C PHE A 85 7.75 -6.17 -16.02
N SER A 86 7.63 -5.04 -16.75
CA SER A 86 7.32 -5.08 -18.16
C SER A 86 8.50 -5.65 -18.90
N ALA A 87 8.24 -6.77 -19.50
CA ALA A 87 8.89 -7.28 -20.68
C ALA A 87 8.88 -6.24 -21.84
N GLY A 88 9.31 -5.02 -21.59
CA GLY A 88 9.63 -4.01 -22.62
C GLY A 88 10.97 -4.23 -23.27
N GLY A 89 11.75 -5.19 -22.80
CA GLY A 89 13.01 -5.64 -23.40
C GLY A 89 12.94 -7.12 -23.75
N LYS A 90 13.08 -7.44 -25.03
CA LYS A 90 13.24 -8.79 -25.57
C LYS A 90 13.94 -9.73 -24.58
N ARG A 91 13.23 -10.74 -24.05
CA ARG A 91 13.71 -12.05 -23.52
C ARG A 91 15.13 -12.12 -22.90
N GLN A 92 15.66 -11.06 -22.36
CA GLN A 92 16.84 -11.11 -21.51
C GLN A 92 16.33 -11.10 -20.07
N GLY A 93 16.36 -12.28 -19.48
CA GLY A 93 15.80 -12.58 -18.18
C GLY A 93 16.14 -11.58 -17.08
N PHE A 94 15.53 -11.71 -15.95
CA PHE A 94 15.68 -11.07 -14.62
C PHE A 94 16.81 -10.04 -14.37
N LEU A 95 17.74 -9.83 -15.31
CA LEU A 95 18.92 -8.96 -15.15
C LEU A 95 18.64 -7.48 -15.41
N ASP A 96 17.50 -7.13 -16.01
CA ASP A 96 17.18 -5.74 -16.37
C ASP A 96 16.08 -5.10 -15.50
N THR A 97 15.73 -5.73 -14.40
CA THR A 97 14.70 -5.27 -13.46
C THR A 97 15.25 -4.37 -12.35
N ARG A 98 16.51 -3.97 -12.42
CA ARG A 98 17.17 -3.10 -11.44
C ARG A 98 16.59 -1.69 -11.32
N GLY A 99 15.51 -1.38 -12.03
CA GLY A 99 14.81 -0.09 -12.01
C GLY A 99 13.40 -0.14 -11.45
N THR A 100 12.92 -1.24 -10.86
CA THR A 100 11.60 -1.27 -10.26
C THR A 100 11.65 -0.86 -8.78
N LEU A 101 10.61 -0.15 -8.34
CA LEU A 101 10.53 0.36 -6.96
C LEU A 101 10.54 -0.75 -5.89
N PHE A 102 10.14 -1.98 -6.24
CA PHE A 102 10.29 -3.13 -5.35
C PHE A 102 11.77 -3.43 -5.05
N PHE A 103 12.67 -3.28 -6.00
CA PHE A 103 14.10 -3.53 -5.76
C PHE A 103 14.76 -2.47 -4.87
N GLU A 104 14.19 -1.27 -4.82
CA GLU A 104 14.60 -0.27 -3.83
C GLU A 104 14.18 -0.70 -2.41
N ILE A 105 12.98 -1.27 -2.26
CA ILE A 105 12.57 -1.89 -0.99
C ILE A 105 13.52 -3.05 -0.64
N GLU A 106 13.78 -3.96 -1.58
CA GLU A 106 14.71 -5.07 -1.39
C GLU A 106 16.10 -4.59 -0.97
N ARG A 107 16.64 -3.57 -1.64
CA ARG A 107 17.96 -2.97 -1.32
C ARG A 107 18.00 -2.51 0.14
N ILE A 108 16.97 -1.80 0.58
CA ILE A 108 16.88 -1.27 1.94
C ILE A 108 16.71 -2.40 2.96
N LEU A 109 15.82 -3.36 2.70
CA LEU A 109 15.62 -4.52 3.58
C LEU A 109 16.89 -5.36 3.72
N ARG A 110 17.65 -5.53 2.64
CA ARG A 110 18.91 -6.28 2.61
C ARG A 110 20.00 -5.61 3.44
N ASP A 111 20.11 -4.30 3.35
CA ASP A 111 21.12 -3.51 4.03
C ASP A 111 20.77 -3.30 5.51
N LYS A 112 19.59 -2.78 5.77
CA LYS A 112 19.15 -2.38 7.12
C LYS A 112 18.64 -3.53 7.98
N LYS A 113 18.13 -4.58 7.38
CA LYS A 113 17.63 -5.79 8.04
C LYS A 113 16.67 -5.46 9.20
N PRO A 114 15.63 -4.65 8.99
CA PRO A 114 14.67 -4.31 10.04
C PRO A 114 13.98 -5.57 10.58
N TYR A 115 13.29 -5.43 11.71
CA TYR A 115 12.51 -6.52 12.29
C TYR A 115 11.40 -7.01 11.36
N GLY A 116 10.71 -6.06 10.70
CA GLY A 116 9.62 -6.42 9.80
C GLY A 116 9.27 -5.34 8.77
N PHE A 117 8.27 -5.64 7.97
CA PHE A 117 7.75 -4.72 6.96
C PHE A 117 6.26 -4.93 6.70
N ILE A 118 5.61 -3.90 6.17
CA ILE A 118 4.26 -3.94 5.60
C ILE A 118 4.33 -3.32 4.21
N LEU A 119 4.03 -4.13 3.18
CA LEU A 119 3.98 -3.70 1.79
C LEU A 119 2.54 -3.73 1.28
N GLU A 120 2.14 -2.70 0.54
CA GLU A 120 0.80 -2.60 -0.07
C GLU A 120 0.92 -2.49 -1.58
N ASN A 121 -0.05 -3.12 -2.28
CA ASN A 121 -0.19 -2.96 -3.73
C ASN A 121 -1.64 -3.18 -4.16
N VAL A 122 -1.92 -2.97 -5.45
CA VAL A 122 -3.24 -3.25 -6.03
C VAL A 122 -3.52 -4.76 -6.08
N GLU A 123 -4.80 -5.17 -5.98
CA GLU A 123 -5.23 -6.57 -6.08
C GLU A 123 -4.67 -7.27 -7.35
N GLY A 124 -4.55 -6.51 -8.46
CA GLY A 124 -4.05 -7.04 -9.73
C GLY A 124 -2.65 -7.65 -9.65
N LEU A 125 -1.85 -7.31 -8.64
CA LEU A 125 -0.54 -7.91 -8.40
C LEU A 125 -0.62 -9.43 -8.21
N VAL A 126 -1.71 -9.93 -7.60
CA VAL A 126 -1.88 -11.37 -7.33
C VAL A 126 -1.81 -12.21 -8.60
N LYS A 127 -2.45 -11.73 -9.67
CA LYS A 127 -2.51 -12.44 -10.95
C LYS A 127 -1.64 -11.81 -12.04
N HIS A 128 -0.79 -10.85 -11.67
CA HIS A 128 0.08 -10.21 -12.64
C HIS A 128 1.07 -11.23 -13.23
N ASP A 129 1.11 -11.28 -14.58
CA ASP A 129 2.01 -12.14 -15.34
C ASP A 129 1.85 -13.64 -15.00
N LEU A 130 0.61 -14.14 -15.14
CA LEU A 130 0.30 -15.56 -15.00
C LEU A 130 1.04 -16.39 -16.06
N GLU A 131 1.70 -17.47 -15.66
CA GLU A 131 2.32 -18.43 -16.57
C GLU A 131 1.27 -19.38 -17.16
N ASN A 132 0.28 -19.79 -16.33
CA ASN A 132 -0.85 -20.58 -16.74
C ASN A 132 -2.16 -19.95 -16.22
N LYS A 133 -3.26 -20.10 -16.99
CA LYS A 133 -4.57 -19.56 -16.61
C LYS A 133 -5.10 -20.08 -15.26
N ASN A 134 -4.65 -21.27 -14.86
CA ASN A 134 -5.07 -21.94 -13.63
C ASN A 134 -4.17 -21.60 -12.42
N ASP A 135 -3.10 -20.84 -12.61
CA ASP A 135 -2.22 -20.46 -11.51
C ASP A 135 -2.98 -19.58 -10.51
N LYS A 136 -2.80 -19.86 -9.22
CA LYS A 136 -3.39 -19.05 -8.15
C LYS A 136 -2.74 -17.68 -8.03
N ILE A 137 -1.44 -17.59 -8.30
CA ILE A 137 -0.63 -16.38 -8.23
C ILE A 137 0.26 -16.24 -9.46
N GLY A 138 0.46 -15.01 -9.93
CA GLY A 138 1.31 -14.70 -11.07
C GLY A 138 2.79 -14.68 -10.73
N ARG A 139 3.63 -14.67 -11.77
CA ARG A 139 5.09 -14.69 -11.66
C ARG A 139 5.63 -13.53 -10.84
N THR A 140 5.05 -12.35 -10.99
CA THR A 140 5.47 -11.15 -10.26
C THR A 140 5.36 -11.34 -8.74
N LEU A 141 4.21 -11.79 -8.24
CA LEU A 141 4.04 -12.04 -6.80
C LEU A 141 4.92 -13.19 -6.33
N LYS A 142 5.04 -14.28 -7.11
CA LYS A 142 5.97 -15.39 -6.81
C LYS A 142 7.40 -14.88 -6.60
N THR A 143 7.86 -13.99 -7.48
CA THR A 143 9.21 -13.40 -7.40
C THR A 143 9.37 -12.54 -6.14
N ILE A 144 8.41 -11.65 -5.87
CA ILE A 144 8.44 -10.81 -4.66
C ILE A 144 8.53 -11.69 -3.40
N LEU A 145 7.66 -12.70 -3.29
CA LEU A 145 7.66 -13.59 -2.14
C LEU A 145 8.96 -14.39 -2.04
N HIS A 146 9.48 -14.91 -3.16
CA HIS A 146 10.77 -15.61 -3.18
C HIS A 146 11.91 -14.72 -2.68
N THR A 147 12.00 -13.50 -3.17
CA THR A 147 13.03 -12.54 -2.72
C THR A 147 12.91 -12.26 -1.23
N LEU A 148 11.71 -11.99 -0.73
CA LEU A 148 11.49 -11.68 0.69
C LEU A 148 11.79 -12.88 1.60
N GLU A 149 11.37 -14.09 1.19
CA GLU A 149 11.52 -15.31 2.02
C GLU A 149 12.89 -15.97 1.88
N ASN A 150 13.35 -16.21 0.64
CA ASN A 150 14.54 -17.00 0.40
C ASN A 150 15.83 -16.17 0.37
N ASP A 151 15.78 -14.96 -0.24
CA ASP A 151 16.98 -14.13 -0.37
C ASP A 151 17.20 -13.24 0.86
N LEU A 152 16.11 -12.80 1.53
CA LEU A 152 16.16 -11.90 2.69
C LEU A 152 15.83 -12.58 4.03
N GLY A 153 15.26 -13.80 4.00
CA GLY A 153 15.02 -14.64 5.18
C GLY A 153 13.83 -14.22 6.06
N TYR A 154 12.89 -13.42 5.55
CA TYR A 154 11.69 -13.06 6.30
C TYR A 154 10.63 -14.16 6.28
N LYS A 155 9.81 -14.22 7.31
CA LYS A 155 8.59 -15.05 7.37
C LYS A 155 7.43 -14.20 6.85
N THR A 156 6.95 -14.46 5.62
CA THR A 156 5.94 -13.61 4.98
C THR A 156 4.54 -14.22 5.03
N SER A 157 3.56 -13.35 5.16
CA SER A 157 2.14 -13.62 4.93
C SER A 157 1.60 -12.57 3.97
N TRP A 158 0.60 -12.94 3.17
CA TRP A 158 -0.07 -11.98 2.31
C TRP A 158 -1.56 -12.28 2.19
N LYS A 159 -2.36 -11.22 2.03
CA LYS A 159 -3.81 -11.32 1.84
C LYS A 159 -4.33 -10.11 1.07
N VAL A 160 -5.39 -10.32 0.29
CA VAL A 160 -6.17 -9.22 -0.30
C VAL A 160 -7.28 -8.86 0.67
N PHE A 161 -7.33 -7.59 1.04
CA PHE A 161 -8.39 -7.02 1.85
C PHE A 161 -9.25 -6.08 1.01
N ASP A 162 -10.56 -6.07 1.27
CA ASP A 162 -11.47 -5.05 0.75
C ASP A 162 -11.81 -4.06 1.87
N SER A 163 -11.70 -2.77 1.60
CA SER A 163 -12.05 -1.73 2.58
C SER A 163 -13.49 -1.82 3.08
N LEU A 164 -14.40 -2.45 2.32
CA LEU A 164 -15.76 -2.74 2.79
C LEU A 164 -15.78 -3.56 4.07
N GLU A 165 -14.87 -4.53 4.21
CA GLU A 165 -14.78 -5.44 5.37
C GLU A 165 -14.34 -4.71 6.66
N PHE A 166 -13.84 -3.47 6.52
CA PHE A 166 -13.36 -2.64 7.62
C PHE A 166 -14.26 -1.45 7.96
N GLY A 167 -15.51 -1.49 7.52
CA GLY A 167 -16.50 -0.46 7.83
C GLY A 167 -16.38 0.81 7.00
N LEU A 168 -15.78 0.74 5.83
CA LEU A 168 -15.81 1.82 4.84
C LEU A 168 -16.84 1.48 3.75
N PRO A 169 -17.75 2.37 3.39
CA PRO A 169 -18.74 2.13 2.34
C PRO A 169 -18.14 2.32 0.93
N GLN A 170 -16.97 1.74 0.70
CA GLN A 170 -16.24 1.80 -0.56
C GLN A 170 -15.53 0.46 -0.77
N SER A 171 -15.76 -0.19 -1.90
CA SER A 171 -14.94 -1.33 -2.29
C SER A 171 -13.60 -0.84 -2.84
N ARG A 172 -12.52 -1.18 -2.16
CA ARG A 172 -11.15 -0.91 -2.56
C ARG A 172 -10.26 -2.07 -2.13
N LYS A 173 -10.02 -2.97 -3.05
CA LYS A 173 -9.22 -4.16 -2.80
C LYS A 173 -7.73 -3.87 -2.93
N ARG A 174 -6.97 -4.31 -1.93
CA ARG A 174 -5.51 -4.17 -1.88
C ARG A 174 -4.87 -5.43 -1.31
N ILE A 175 -3.79 -5.85 -1.94
CA ILE A 175 -2.93 -6.87 -1.35
C ILE A 175 -2.01 -6.21 -0.32
N PHE A 176 -1.92 -6.85 0.84
CA PHE A 176 -0.90 -6.55 1.83
C PHE A 176 0.03 -7.74 1.94
N ILE A 177 1.34 -7.47 1.95
CA ILE A 177 2.40 -8.45 2.19
C ILE A 177 3.12 -8.00 3.45
N VAL A 178 3.07 -8.83 4.48
CA VAL A 178 3.67 -8.55 5.79
C VAL A 178 4.77 -9.56 6.04
N GLY A 179 5.89 -9.11 6.54
CA GLY A 179 6.99 -10.01 6.89
C GLY A 179 7.64 -9.62 8.20
N THR A 180 8.03 -10.62 8.98
CA THR A 180 8.86 -10.47 10.18
C THR A 180 10.02 -11.46 10.17
N LYS A 181 11.00 -11.26 11.04
CA LYS A 181 12.14 -12.20 11.18
C LYS A 181 11.76 -13.49 11.88
N ASP A 182 10.84 -13.41 12.81
CA ASP A 182 10.63 -14.51 13.77
C ASP A 182 9.51 -15.44 13.35
N GLU A 183 8.33 -14.92 13.00
CA GLU A 183 7.15 -15.72 12.71
C GLU A 183 6.28 -15.13 11.60
N LYS A 184 5.41 -15.97 11.03
CA LYS A 184 4.38 -15.51 10.09
C LYS A 184 3.25 -14.84 10.85
N ILE A 185 2.84 -13.68 10.39
CA ILE A 185 1.67 -12.97 10.94
C ILE A 185 0.39 -13.60 10.37
N ASP A 186 -0.54 -13.98 11.26
CA ASP A 186 -1.89 -14.38 10.85
C ASP A 186 -2.68 -13.14 10.38
N LEU A 187 -3.19 -13.21 9.15
CA LEU A 187 -3.99 -12.15 8.53
C LEU A 187 -5.49 -12.47 8.47
N ASP A 188 -5.92 -13.60 9.03
CA ASP A 188 -7.30 -14.09 8.92
C ASP A 188 -8.21 -13.74 10.12
N GLY A 189 -7.66 -13.18 11.19
CA GLY A 189 -8.36 -12.96 12.46
C GLY A 189 -9.37 -11.81 12.53
N ASN A 190 -9.73 -11.14 11.42
CA ASN A 190 -10.66 -10.01 11.46
C ASN A 190 -12.07 -10.42 11.08
N GLU A 191 -13.05 -10.14 11.96
CA GLU A 191 -14.47 -10.19 11.61
C GLU A 191 -14.82 -8.99 10.71
N PRO A 192 -15.45 -9.22 9.53
CA PRO A 192 -15.86 -8.15 8.64
C PRO A 192 -16.86 -7.20 9.32
N ARG A 193 -16.66 -5.90 9.14
CA ARG A 193 -17.55 -4.84 9.63
C ARG A 193 -18.04 -4.02 8.45
N PHE A 194 -19.26 -4.29 8.01
CA PHE A 194 -19.85 -3.55 6.91
C PHE A 194 -20.56 -2.29 7.40
N LYS A 195 -20.48 -1.23 6.59
CA LYS A 195 -21.15 0.03 6.85
C LYS A 195 -21.91 0.51 5.61
N ALA A 196 -23.17 0.86 5.78
CA ALA A 196 -23.98 1.36 4.68
C ALA A 196 -23.50 2.75 4.22
N LEU A 197 -23.60 3.03 2.91
CA LEU A 197 -23.21 4.32 2.35
C LEU A 197 -23.98 5.48 2.98
N GLU A 198 -25.27 5.30 3.23
CA GLU A 198 -26.16 6.31 3.83
C GLU A 198 -25.68 6.78 5.20
N SER A 199 -24.91 5.96 5.91
CA SER A 199 -24.38 6.29 7.25
C SER A 199 -23.25 7.34 7.22
N VAL A 200 -22.67 7.60 6.05
CA VAL A 200 -21.57 8.56 5.86
C VAL A 200 -21.94 9.73 4.94
N LEU A 201 -23.15 9.70 4.35
CA LEU A 201 -23.63 10.80 3.53
C LEU A 201 -24.10 11.95 4.42
N GLU A 202 -23.62 13.14 4.14
CA GLU A 202 -24.13 14.36 4.74
C GLU A 202 -25.50 14.70 4.15
N LYS A 203 -26.51 14.87 5.02
CA LYS A 203 -27.86 15.23 4.59
C LYS A 203 -28.01 16.74 4.48
N GLY A 204 -28.79 17.18 3.49
CA GLY A 204 -29.15 18.61 3.35
C GLY A 204 -28.10 19.47 2.63
N LEU A 205 -27.02 18.88 2.11
CA LEU A 205 -26.12 19.62 1.25
C LEU A 205 -26.77 19.91 -0.12
N PRO A 206 -26.51 21.10 -0.70
CA PRO A 206 -26.98 21.38 -2.05
C PRO A 206 -26.31 20.43 -3.05
N THR A 207 -27.12 19.82 -3.92
CA THR A 207 -26.60 19.01 -5.02
C THR A 207 -25.81 19.91 -5.98
N LEU A 208 -24.64 19.44 -6.40
CA LEU A 208 -23.90 20.08 -7.48
C LEU A 208 -24.76 20.04 -8.74
N LYS A 209 -25.19 21.20 -9.21
CA LYS A 209 -25.80 21.35 -10.52
C LYS A 209 -24.69 21.22 -11.57
N SER A 210 -24.85 20.29 -12.47
CA SER A 210 -23.91 20.04 -13.56
C SER A 210 -24.73 19.79 -14.83
N ASP A 211 -24.40 20.52 -15.90
CA ASP A 211 -25.03 20.34 -17.20
C ASP A 211 -24.94 18.90 -17.70
N PHE A 212 -23.90 18.17 -17.29
CA PHE A 212 -23.75 16.75 -17.59
C PHE A 212 -24.77 15.91 -16.84
N ILE A 213 -24.96 16.14 -15.54
CA ILE A 213 -25.96 15.43 -14.71
C ILE A 213 -27.36 15.74 -15.20
N ASP A 214 -27.67 17.01 -15.50
CA ASP A 214 -28.99 17.42 -16.00
C ASP A 214 -29.27 16.77 -17.35
N LYS A 215 -28.29 16.68 -18.24
CA LYS A 215 -28.37 15.97 -19.51
C LYS A 215 -28.55 14.46 -19.33
N LEU A 216 -27.83 13.83 -18.41
CA LEU A 216 -27.91 12.42 -18.11
C LEU A 216 -29.33 12.07 -17.59
N LEU A 217 -29.84 12.83 -16.63
CA LEU A 217 -31.15 12.63 -16.01
C LEU A 217 -32.31 13.00 -16.94
N SER A 218 -32.09 13.78 -17.99
CA SER A 218 -33.09 14.03 -19.04
C SER A 218 -33.32 12.82 -19.96
N HIS A 219 -32.37 11.89 -20.02
CA HIS A 219 -32.41 10.70 -20.87
C HIS A 219 -32.62 9.40 -20.10
N PHE A 220 -32.27 9.39 -18.83
CA PHE A 220 -32.33 8.20 -17.97
C PHE A 220 -32.95 8.54 -16.62
N SER A 221 -33.83 7.67 -16.14
CA SER A 221 -34.29 7.76 -14.74
C SER A 221 -33.17 7.30 -13.79
N LEU A 222 -33.23 7.72 -12.51
CA LEU A 222 -32.30 7.19 -11.50
C LEU A 222 -32.39 5.68 -11.36
N GLU A 223 -33.56 5.09 -11.59
CA GLU A 223 -33.80 3.64 -11.57
C GLU A 223 -33.08 2.93 -12.71
N ASP A 224 -33.03 3.56 -13.91
CA ASP A 224 -32.28 3.03 -15.05
C ASP A 224 -30.75 2.99 -14.82
N LEU A 225 -30.24 3.92 -14.00
CA LEU A 225 -28.81 4.05 -13.68
C LEU A 225 -28.42 3.23 -12.46
N TYR A 226 -29.37 2.85 -11.63
CA TYR A 226 -29.11 2.11 -10.40
C TYR A 226 -28.55 0.71 -10.69
N GLY A 227 -27.37 0.42 -10.17
CA GLY A 227 -26.73 -0.89 -10.31
C GLY A 227 -26.04 -1.15 -11.65
N LYS A 228 -26.03 -0.19 -12.57
CA LYS A 228 -25.26 -0.29 -13.83
C LYS A 228 -23.92 0.41 -13.70
N SER A 229 -22.82 -0.29 -14.04
CA SER A 229 -21.53 0.35 -14.24
C SER A 229 -21.58 1.12 -15.57
N ILE A 230 -21.35 2.42 -15.54
CA ILE A 230 -21.05 3.20 -16.74
C ILE A 230 -19.69 2.71 -17.21
N LYS A 231 -19.66 2.03 -18.34
CA LYS A 231 -18.42 1.77 -19.06
C LYS A 231 -18.13 2.98 -19.91
N ASP A 232 -16.96 3.57 -19.71
CA ASP A 232 -16.39 4.59 -20.59
C ASP A 232 -16.24 4.08 -22.02
#